data_9f722850ff1e22cc5f48b7709c00ceec
#
_entry.id   9f722850ff1e22cc5f48b7709c00ceec
#
_cell.length_a   1.000
_cell.length_b   1.000
_cell.length_c   1.000
_cell.angle_alpha   90.00
_cell.angle_beta   90.00
_cell.angle_gamma   90.00
#
_symmetry.space_group_name_H-M   'P 1'
#
loop_
_entity.id
_entity.type
_entity.pdbx_description
1 polymer ?
#
loop_
_entity_poly.entity_id
_entity_poly.type
_entity_poly.pdbx_seq_one_letter_code
_entity_poly.pdbx_strand_id
1 'polypeptide(L)'
;MVHSGAMSENPQVLYARETGLGVAEFRRVLVDSGLGEIRPVDDADRLQAMLSGANLVLTARLDIEGKPLIGVIRAVTDFSWVCYISDLAVSPAAQGLGVGKGLMDEARRQLGPCVAISLVSVPDAAGFYERIGMKRMPDAFWFSRER
;
A
#
# COMPACT_ATOMS: atom_id res chain seq x y z
N MET A 1 6.41 -35.07 6.90
CA MET A 1 6.61 -34.51 6.75
C MET A 1 6.93 -33.62 6.76
N VAL A 2 7.00 -33.65 6.68
CA VAL A 2 7.30 -32.88 6.53
C VAL A 2 7.56 -31.95 6.46
N HIS A 3 7.72 -32.08 6.33
CA HIS A 3 7.90 -31.17 6.14
C HIS A 3 7.84 -30.22 6.07
N SER A 4 7.47 -30.58 6.00
CA SER A 4 7.25 -29.93 5.89
C SER A 4 7.54 -28.94 6.13
N GLY A 5 7.70 -29.21 6.49
CA GLY A 5 8.06 -28.05 7.27
C GLY A 5 8.55 -26.86 6.50
N ALA A 6 9.26 -27.11 5.49
CA ALA A 6 9.84 -26.04 4.68
C ALA A 6 8.78 -25.02 4.23
N MET A 7 7.60 -25.48 3.95
CA MET A 7 6.53 -24.60 3.48
C MET A 7 6.11 -23.58 4.52
N SER A 8 6.26 -23.92 5.80
CA SER A 8 5.87 -23.02 6.85
C SER A 8 6.83 -21.86 7.04
N GLU A 9 7.98 -21.88 6.38
CA GLU A 9 8.97 -20.81 6.51
C GLU A 9 8.49 -19.50 5.88
N ASN A 10 7.63 -19.58 4.86
CA ASN A 10 7.10 -18.41 4.18
C ASN A 10 5.59 -18.40 4.28
N PRO A 11 5.04 -17.69 5.29
CA PRO A 11 3.60 -17.62 5.40
C PRO A 11 2.99 -17.01 4.16
N GLN A 12 1.80 -17.45 3.84
CA GLN A 12 1.06 -16.94 2.71
C GLN A 12 0.60 -15.52 3.00
N VAL A 13 0.57 -14.69 1.96
CA VAL A 13 0.08 -13.31 2.04
C VAL A 13 -1.32 -13.26 1.44
N LEU A 14 -2.24 -12.68 2.18
CA LEU A 14 -3.62 -12.48 1.75
C LEU A 14 -3.79 -11.03 1.31
N TYR A 15 -4.19 -10.84 0.06
CA TYR A 15 -4.47 -9.52 -0.50
C TYR A 15 -5.97 -9.32 -0.58
N ALA A 16 -6.47 -8.17 -0.12
CA ALA A 16 -7.89 -7.89 -0.15
C ALA A 16 -8.16 -6.39 -0.20
N ARG A 17 -9.34 -6.04 -0.70
CA ARG A 17 -9.88 -4.70 -0.55
C ARG A 17 -10.63 -4.66 0.78
N GLU A 18 -10.29 -3.68 1.63
CA GLU A 18 -10.95 -3.52 2.93
C GLU A 18 -11.57 -2.13 3.03
N THR A 19 -12.80 -2.05 3.51
CA THR A 19 -13.52 -0.79 3.64
C THR A 19 -13.53 -0.27 5.07
N GLY A 20 -13.11 -1.08 6.03
CA GLY A 20 -13.17 -0.73 7.46
C GLY A 20 -11.81 -0.83 8.16
N LEU A 21 -10.72 -0.59 7.43
CA LEU A 21 -9.39 -0.66 8.04
C LEU A 21 -9.31 0.33 9.21
N GLY A 22 -8.86 -0.16 10.37
CA GLY A 22 -8.74 0.66 11.57
C GLY A 22 -7.52 1.56 11.55
N VAL A 23 -7.65 2.72 12.20
CA VAL A 23 -6.58 3.72 12.27
C VAL A 23 -5.33 3.16 12.93
N ALA A 24 -5.49 2.34 13.97
CA ALA A 24 -4.34 1.81 14.72
C ALA A 24 -3.47 0.91 13.86
N GLU A 25 -4.07 0.00 13.09
CA GLU A 25 -3.31 -0.86 12.18
C GLU A 25 -2.67 -0.06 11.06
N PHE A 26 -3.41 0.88 10.48
CA PHE A 26 -2.91 1.74 9.42
C PHE A 26 -1.70 2.55 9.90
N ARG A 27 -1.84 3.20 11.07
CA ARG A 27 -0.76 3.97 11.68
C ARG A 27 0.49 3.12 11.90
N ARG A 28 0.29 1.92 12.42
CA ARG A 28 1.43 1.03 12.70
C ARG A 28 2.22 0.71 11.44
N VAL A 29 1.55 0.39 10.35
CA VAL A 29 2.24 0.07 9.10
C VAL A 29 2.92 1.30 8.51
N LEU A 30 2.30 2.48 8.61
CA LEU A 30 2.95 3.72 8.19
C LEU A 30 4.24 3.96 8.98
N VAL A 31 4.20 3.80 10.30
CA VAL A 31 5.37 4.00 11.15
C VAL A 31 6.43 2.95 10.84
N ASP A 32 6.05 1.67 10.79
CA ASP A 32 7.00 0.57 10.61
C ASP A 32 7.69 0.63 9.25
N SER A 33 6.99 1.09 8.23
CA SER A 33 7.55 1.19 6.88
C SER A 33 8.48 2.39 6.67
N GLY A 34 8.46 3.33 7.61
CA GLY A 34 9.19 4.59 7.48
C GLY A 34 8.38 5.69 6.79
N LEU A 35 7.27 5.36 6.15
CA LEU A 35 6.44 6.37 5.48
C LEU A 35 5.81 7.33 6.49
N GLY A 36 5.67 6.89 7.74
CA GLY A 36 5.14 7.70 8.83
C GLY A 36 5.92 8.99 9.10
N GLU A 37 7.18 9.08 8.68
CA GLU A 37 7.97 10.30 8.84
C GLU A 37 7.42 11.47 8.02
N ILE A 38 6.66 11.18 6.97
CA ILE A 38 6.07 12.20 6.11
C ILE A 38 4.55 12.03 6.01
N ARG A 39 3.96 11.49 7.06
CA ARG A 39 2.49 11.35 7.20
C ARG A 39 2.09 11.82 8.59
N PRO A 40 0.83 12.28 8.78
CA PRO A 40 0.39 12.84 10.07
C PRO A 40 0.04 11.74 11.09
N VAL A 41 1.02 10.92 11.46
CA VAL A 41 0.78 9.73 12.30
C VAL A 41 0.42 10.08 13.74
N ASP A 42 0.66 11.33 14.16
CA ASP A 42 0.30 11.78 15.51
C ASP A 42 -1.07 12.46 15.55
N ASP A 43 -1.78 12.51 14.43
CA ASP A 43 -3.11 13.09 14.32
C ASP A 43 -4.09 11.99 13.89
N ALA A 44 -4.68 11.34 14.90
CA ALA A 44 -5.56 10.20 14.65
C ALA A 44 -6.80 10.59 13.84
N ASP A 45 -7.35 11.78 14.10
CA ASP A 45 -8.53 12.25 13.37
C ASP A 45 -8.20 12.46 11.89
N ARG A 46 -7.03 12.97 11.60
CA ARG A 46 -6.59 13.17 10.22
C ARG A 46 -6.34 11.85 9.52
N LEU A 47 -5.72 10.88 10.19
CA LEU A 47 -5.55 9.53 9.63
C LEU A 47 -6.90 8.90 9.34
N GLN A 48 -7.88 9.05 10.25
CA GLN A 48 -9.21 8.52 10.02
C GLN A 48 -9.87 9.18 8.80
N ALA A 49 -9.74 10.49 8.67
CA ALA A 49 -10.28 11.21 7.51
C ALA A 49 -9.63 10.75 6.21
N MET A 50 -8.33 10.48 6.23
CA MET A 50 -7.61 9.95 5.08
C MET A 50 -8.15 8.58 4.67
N LEU A 51 -8.39 7.70 5.64
CA LEU A 51 -8.97 6.38 5.36
C LEU A 51 -10.40 6.50 4.85
N SER A 52 -11.20 7.33 5.48
CA SER A 52 -12.62 7.50 5.11
C SER A 52 -12.77 8.15 3.73
N GLY A 53 -11.84 9.01 3.36
CA GLY A 53 -11.88 9.68 2.06
C GLY A 53 -11.33 8.85 0.92
N ALA A 54 -10.66 7.76 1.20
CA ALA A 54 -10.13 6.86 0.18
C ALA A 54 -11.22 5.86 -0.23
N ASN A 55 -11.32 5.60 -1.53
CA ASN A 55 -12.29 4.63 -2.02
C ASN A 55 -11.65 3.36 -2.57
N LEU A 56 -10.34 3.24 -2.46
CA LEU A 56 -9.63 1.99 -2.74
C LEU A 56 -8.53 1.80 -1.71
N VAL A 57 -8.81 0.97 -0.73
CA VAL A 57 -7.83 0.57 0.29
C VAL A 57 -7.59 -0.92 0.12
N LEU A 58 -6.34 -1.27 -0.19
CA LEU A 58 -5.93 -2.66 -0.35
C LEU A 58 -5.00 -3.03 0.79
N THR A 59 -5.20 -4.23 1.32
CA THR A 59 -4.39 -4.71 2.43
C THR A 59 -3.64 -5.97 2.05
N ALA A 60 -2.49 -6.15 2.66
CA ALA A 60 -1.74 -7.39 2.65
C ALA A 60 -1.61 -7.85 4.09
N ARG A 61 -2.09 -9.06 4.36
CA ARG A 61 -2.05 -9.66 5.69
C ARG A 61 -1.36 -11.01 5.62
N LEU A 62 -0.62 -11.35 6.65
CA LEU A 62 -0.09 -12.71 6.75
C LEU A 62 -1.22 -13.67 7.12
N ASP A 63 -1.25 -14.82 6.49
CA ASP A 63 -2.23 -15.86 6.78
C ASP A 63 -1.76 -16.71 7.97
N ILE A 64 -1.68 -16.06 9.12
CA ILE A 64 -1.34 -16.67 10.40
C ILE A 64 -2.34 -16.16 11.43
N GLU A 65 -2.24 -16.66 12.65
CA GLU A 65 -3.14 -16.24 13.72
C GLU A 65 -3.06 -14.70 13.88
N GLY A 66 -4.24 -14.08 14.00
CA GLY A 66 -4.37 -12.62 14.12
C GLY A 66 -4.30 -11.87 12.81
N LYS A 67 -3.92 -12.52 11.72
CA LYS A 67 -3.84 -11.95 10.37
C LYS A 67 -3.24 -10.53 10.40
N PRO A 68 -1.98 -10.41 10.84
CA PRO A 68 -1.37 -9.08 10.99
C PRO A 68 -1.26 -8.37 9.65
N LEU A 69 -1.56 -7.08 9.68
CA LEU A 69 -1.41 -6.21 8.52
C LEU A 69 0.06 -5.93 8.28
N ILE A 70 0.56 -6.26 7.09
CA ILE A 70 1.96 -6.08 6.73
C ILE A 70 2.16 -5.14 5.55
N GLY A 71 1.09 -4.73 4.90
CA GLY A 71 1.18 -3.77 3.81
C GLY A 71 -0.17 -3.17 3.50
N VAL A 72 -0.14 -1.97 2.92
CA VAL A 72 -1.37 -1.26 2.58
C VAL A 72 -1.14 -0.35 1.38
N ILE A 73 -2.15 -0.27 0.51
CA ILE A 73 -2.33 0.80 -0.46
C ILE A 73 -3.56 1.60 -0.05
N ARG A 74 -3.41 2.93 -0.05
CA ARG A 74 -4.55 3.84 0.11
C ARG A 74 -4.62 4.72 -1.12
N ALA A 75 -5.75 4.68 -1.83
CA ALA A 75 -5.88 5.31 -3.13
C ALA A 75 -7.25 5.95 -3.31
N VAL A 76 -7.30 6.91 -4.24
CA VAL A 76 -8.53 7.57 -4.67
C VAL A 76 -8.68 7.37 -6.16
N THR A 77 -9.83 6.90 -6.61
CA THR A 77 -10.04 6.56 -8.02
C THR A 77 -11.49 6.76 -8.44
N ASP A 78 -11.71 7.00 -9.74
CA ASP A 78 -13.06 7.00 -10.30
C ASP A 78 -13.43 5.62 -10.89
N PHE A 79 -12.55 4.63 -10.79
CA PHE A 79 -12.71 3.29 -11.36
C PHE A 79 -12.96 3.26 -12.87
N SER A 80 -12.70 4.37 -13.56
CA SER A 80 -13.00 4.48 -14.99
C SER A 80 -11.84 5.03 -15.80
N TRP A 81 -11.06 5.95 -15.23
CA TRP A 81 -10.02 6.64 -15.99
C TRP A 81 -8.73 6.80 -15.19
N VAL A 82 -8.80 7.14 -13.90
CA VAL A 82 -7.62 7.51 -13.14
C VAL A 82 -7.67 6.95 -11.72
N CYS A 83 -6.50 6.61 -11.19
CA CYS A 83 -6.30 6.25 -9.79
C CYS A 83 -5.03 6.93 -9.28
N TYR A 84 -5.13 7.63 -8.17
CA TYR A 84 -3.97 8.16 -7.48
C TYR A 84 -3.71 7.36 -6.22
N ILE A 85 -2.53 6.74 -6.16
CA ILE A 85 -2.09 6.03 -4.95
C ILE A 85 -1.35 7.02 -4.07
N SER A 86 -1.94 7.34 -2.92
CA SER A 86 -1.34 8.26 -1.97
C SER A 86 -0.34 7.57 -1.06
N ASP A 87 -0.64 6.34 -0.65
CA ASP A 87 0.24 5.57 0.24
C ASP A 87 0.43 4.16 -0.31
N LEU A 88 1.67 3.73 -0.36
CA LEU A 88 2.05 2.32 -0.45
C LEU A 88 3.07 2.09 0.65
N ALA A 89 2.67 1.38 1.68
CA ALA A 89 3.52 1.13 2.84
C ALA A 89 3.60 -0.37 3.10
N VAL A 90 4.82 -0.86 3.28
CA VAL A 90 5.08 -2.28 3.53
C VAL A 90 5.97 -2.40 4.76
N SER A 91 5.52 -3.19 5.73
CA SER A 91 6.25 -3.44 6.96
C SER A 91 7.55 -4.20 6.67
N PRO A 92 8.64 -3.90 7.40
CA PRO A 92 9.87 -4.70 7.28
C PRO A 92 9.65 -6.19 7.56
N ALA A 93 8.64 -6.54 8.35
CA ALA A 93 8.30 -7.94 8.61
C ALA A 93 7.89 -8.70 7.33
N ALA A 94 7.53 -7.97 6.28
CA ALA A 94 7.13 -8.56 5.01
C ALA A 94 8.29 -8.66 4.02
N GLN A 95 9.51 -8.33 4.44
CA GLN A 95 10.65 -8.32 3.56
C GLN A 95 10.87 -9.70 2.93
N GLY A 96 11.15 -9.71 1.64
CA GLY A 96 11.36 -10.96 0.90
C GLY A 96 10.10 -11.64 0.42
N LEU A 97 8.91 -11.12 0.76
CA LEU A 97 7.64 -11.74 0.37
C LEU A 97 7.00 -11.10 -0.87
N GLY A 98 7.61 -10.07 -1.44
CA GLY A 98 7.09 -9.40 -2.64
C GLY A 98 5.79 -8.65 -2.42
N VAL A 99 5.56 -8.14 -1.21
CA VAL A 99 4.27 -7.54 -0.83
C VAL A 99 3.99 -6.26 -1.60
N GLY A 100 5.00 -5.42 -1.82
CA GLY A 100 4.81 -4.18 -2.59
C GLY A 100 4.32 -4.46 -4.00
N LYS A 101 4.98 -5.39 -4.69
CA LYS A 101 4.57 -5.79 -6.03
C LYS A 101 3.20 -6.47 -6.00
N GLY A 102 2.94 -7.32 -5.00
CA GLY A 102 1.66 -7.99 -4.87
C GLY A 102 0.50 -7.01 -4.69
N LEU A 103 0.70 -5.98 -3.89
CA LEU A 103 -0.30 -4.93 -3.71
C LEU A 103 -0.55 -4.15 -5.01
N MET A 104 0.52 -3.82 -5.74
CA MET A 104 0.37 -3.12 -7.03
C MET A 104 -0.33 -4.01 -8.06
N ASP A 105 -0.01 -5.30 -8.10
CA ASP A 105 -0.69 -6.24 -8.99
C ASP A 105 -2.17 -6.33 -8.64
N GLU A 106 -2.50 -6.36 -7.35
CA GLU A 106 -3.89 -6.41 -6.92
C GLU A 106 -4.64 -5.12 -7.29
N ALA A 107 -3.99 -3.96 -7.16
CA ALA A 107 -4.58 -2.69 -7.58
C ALA A 107 -4.90 -2.72 -9.07
N ARG A 108 -3.96 -3.17 -9.88
CA ARG A 108 -4.16 -3.24 -11.33
C ARG A 108 -5.29 -4.21 -11.69
N ARG A 109 -5.37 -5.32 -10.98
CA ARG A 109 -6.43 -6.31 -11.21
C ARG A 109 -7.81 -5.72 -10.91
N GLN A 110 -7.93 -4.99 -9.80
CA GLN A 110 -9.22 -4.42 -9.40
C GLN A 110 -9.65 -3.24 -10.27
N LEU A 111 -8.68 -2.45 -10.72
CA LEU A 111 -8.99 -1.27 -11.55
C LEU A 111 -9.22 -1.63 -13.01
N GLY A 112 -8.53 -2.64 -13.52
CA GLY A 112 -8.61 -3.04 -14.92
C GLY A 112 -7.72 -2.20 -15.83
N PRO A 113 -7.70 -2.55 -17.13
CA PRO A 113 -6.73 -1.97 -18.07
C PRO A 113 -7.03 -0.56 -18.52
N CYS A 114 -8.23 -0.04 -18.24
CA CYS A 114 -8.65 1.28 -18.70
C CYS A 114 -8.35 2.41 -17.71
N VAL A 115 -7.79 2.10 -16.54
CA VAL A 115 -7.51 3.07 -15.48
C VAL A 115 -6.01 3.31 -15.39
N ALA A 116 -5.60 4.55 -15.57
CA ALA A 116 -4.21 4.94 -15.35
C ALA A 116 -3.94 5.08 -13.85
N ILE A 117 -2.81 4.58 -13.40
CA ILE A 117 -2.40 4.66 -11.99
C ILE A 117 -1.22 5.61 -11.88
N SER A 118 -1.32 6.61 -11.02
CA SER A 118 -0.24 7.54 -10.73
C SER A 118 0.07 7.61 -9.25
N LEU A 119 1.28 7.99 -8.92
CA LEU A 119 1.72 8.20 -7.56
C LEU A 119 2.93 9.12 -7.55
N VAL A 120 3.24 9.66 -6.37
CA VAL A 120 4.47 10.42 -6.15
C VAL A 120 5.34 9.58 -5.22
N SER A 121 6.49 9.15 -5.71
CA SER A 121 7.41 8.28 -4.96
C SER A 121 8.27 9.10 -4.02
N VAL A 122 8.57 8.54 -2.82
CA VAL A 122 9.71 9.02 -2.06
C VAL A 122 10.99 8.66 -2.85
N PRO A 123 12.07 9.45 -2.73
CA PRO A 123 13.26 9.22 -3.58
C PRO A 123 13.81 7.81 -3.49
N ASP A 124 13.84 7.22 -2.31
CA ASP A 124 14.42 5.90 -2.11
C ASP A 124 13.59 4.76 -2.73
N ALA A 125 12.33 5.02 -3.04
CA ALA A 125 11.45 4.01 -3.61
C ALA A 125 11.35 4.07 -5.14
N ALA A 126 11.93 5.08 -5.76
CA ALA A 126 11.80 5.27 -7.21
C ALA A 126 12.25 4.04 -8.00
N GLY A 127 13.34 3.40 -7.59
CA GLY A 127 13.83 2.20 -8.26
C GLY A 127 12.84 1.04 -8.23
N PHE A 128 12.09 0.90 -7.14
CA PHE A 128 11.06 -0.12 -7.04
C PHE A 128 9.98 0.08 -8.11
N TYR A 129 9.48 1.32 -8.25
CA TYR A 129 8.42 1.58 -9.22
C TYR A 129 8.90 1.40 -10.66
N GLU A 130 10.13 1.78 -10.94
CA GLU A 130 10.70 1.53 -12.27
C GLU A 130 10.84 0.05 -12.58
N ARG A 131 11.24 -0.76 -11.58
CA ARG A 131 11.39 -2.21 -11.77
C ARG A 131 10.07 -2.91 -12.06
N ILE A 132 8.97 -2.41 -11.51
CA ILE A 132 7.66 -3.02 -11.78
C ILE A 132 6.99 -2.47 -13.04
N GLY A 133 7.67 -1.58 -13.77
CA GLY A 133 7.22 -1.14 -15.08
C GLY A 133 6.54 0.22 -15.12
N MET A 134 6.55 0.98 -14.03
CA MET A 134 5.99 2.33 -14.05
C MET A 134 6.97 3.29 -14.70
N LYS A 135 6.41 4.27 -15.41
CA LYS A 135 7.19 5.30 -16.10
C LYS A 135 7.14 6.59 -15.33
N ARG A 136 8.26 7.33 -15.34
CA ARG A 136 8.28 8.67 -14.74
C ARG A 136 7.42 9.62 -15.56
N MET A 137 6.79 10.57 -14.86
CA MET A 137 5.94 11.59 -15.48
C MET A 137 6.65 12.95 -15.36
N PRO A 138 7.43 13.37 -16.35
CA PRO A 138 8.16 14.63 -16.24
C PRO A 138 7.26 15.86 -16.26
N ASP A 139 6.05 15.71 -16.76
CA ASP A 139 5.09 16.82 -16.87
C ASP A 139 4.08 16.88 -15.73
N ALA A 140 4.36 16.19 -14.62
CA ALA A 140 3.49 16.24 -13.44
C ALA A 140 3.70 17.55 -12.69
N PHE A 141 2.61 18.15 -12.23
CA PHE A 141 2.64 19.42 -11.49
C PHE A 141 1.98 19.26 -10.14
N TRP A 142 2.41 20.04 -9.16
CA TRP A 142 2.05 19.82 -7.77
C TRP A 142 1.89 21.13 -7.02
N PHE A 143 0.75 21.30 -6.34
CA PHE A 143 0.64 22.28 -5.28
C PHE A 143 0.84 21.59 -3.95
N SER A 144 1.86 21.98 -3.20
CA SER A 144 2.10 21.38 -1.88
C SER A 144 1.05 21.83 -0.89
N ARG A 145 0.68 20.89 0.03
CA ARG A 145 -0.12 21.31 1.17
C ARG A 145 0.73 22.19 2.08
N GLU A 146 0.08 23.07 2.84
CA GLU A 146 0.80 23.99 3.71
C GLU A 146 1.03 23.43 5.11
N ARG A 147 0.24 22.44 5.49
CA ARG A 147 0.39 21.76 6.77
C ARG A 147 -0.33 20.42 6.80
#